data_7687aa7eab104ea09f193923877b911e
#
_entry.id   7687aa7eab104ea09f193923877b911e
#
_cell.length_a   1.000
_cell.length_b   1.000
_cell.length_c   1.000
_cell.angle_alpha   90.00
_cell.angle_beta   90.00
_cell.angle_gamma   90.00
#
_symmetry.space_group_name_H-M   'P 1'
#
loop_
_entity.id
_entity.type
_entity.pdbx_description
1 polymer ?
#
loop_
_entity_poly.entity_id
_entity_poly.type
_entity_poly.pdbx_seq_one_letter_code
_entity_poly.pdbx_strand_id
1 'polypeptide(L)'
;MPTTRINDRETERKMLDVAVSLVHQQGISAELDDLAFDQIVQEAGVPRDSAYRRWPKLHKFYGEVLLELASGTTLPVTESAIAEPAGAIVLDRIEHLGTAQGRRNVVVEMFRVAIGADYDSIVASPEWNTFAALVACHQGIADDGIRDAVAAELAATEDRYVLARARVYAQLSAILGYRLVPPLAGPDGFELMSRAAGAAIMGLVAKIGLGGPTYESPRYLRAFGSTDVAEWRPSIYIMASSIFSFIEPDPRTRWSRARVEDLVMAIAQFASRK
;
A
#
# COMPACT_ATOMS: atom_id res chain seq x y z
N MET A 1 6.29 6.74 50.95
CA MET A 1 5.56 6.04 49.88
C MET A 1 6.51 5.01 49.30
N PRO A 2 6.18 3.69 49.27
CA PRO A 2 7.07 2.72 48.68
C PRO A 2 7.07 2.92 47.15
N THR A 3 8.23 3.25 46.60
CA THR A 3 8.48 3.28 45.15
C THR A 3 8.37 1.87 44.63
N THR A 4 7.27 1.54 43.97
CA THR A 4 7.07 0.25 43.29
C THR A 4 8.24 0.07 42.33
N ARG A 5 9.05 -0.95 42.54
CA ARG A 5 10.18 -1.29 41.69
C ARG A 5 9.61 -1.75 40.34
N ILE A 6 9.60 -0.87 39.35
CA ILE A 6 9.18 -1.20 37.99
C ILE A 6 10.18 -2.21 37.43
N ASN A 7 9.69 -3.33 36.91
CA ASN A 7 10.51 -4.36 36.29
C ASN A 7 11.10 -3.82 34.96
N ASP A 8 12.29 -4.25 34.57
CA ASP A 8 12.96 -3.83 33.33
C ASP A 8 12.07 -4.04 32.10
N ARG A 9 11.26 -5.11 32.02
CA ARG A 9 10.28 -5.36 30.96
C ARG A 9 9.12 -4.35 30.95
N GLU A 10 8.68 -3.91 32.11
CA GLU A 10 7.63 -2.89 32.21
C GLU A 10 8.14 -1.52 31.82
N THR A 11 9.41 -1.21 32.18
CA THR A 11 10.11 0.01 31.75
C THR A 11 10.23 0.01 30.22
N GLU A 12 10.68 -1.10 29.64
CA GLU A 12 10.83 -1.27 28.19
C GLU A 12 9.50 -1.01 27.46
N ARG A 13 8.44 -1.73 27.84
CA ARG A 13 7.14 -1.60 27.19
C ARG A 13 6.60 -0.18 27.27
N LYS A 14 6.60 0.45 28.44
CA LYS A 14 6.09 1.81 28.60
C LYS A 14 6.86 2.83 27.75
N MET A 15 8.18 2.69 27.68
CA MET A 15 9.03 3.59 26.90
C MET A 15 8.77 3.43 25.39
N LEU A 16 8.66 2.18 24.90
CA LEU A 16 8.40 1.91 23.50
C LEU A 16 6.97 2.32 23.11
N ASP A 17 5.96 2.04 23.94
CA ASP A 17 4.57 2.46 23.71
C ASP A 17 4.45 3.99 23.56
N VAL A 18 5.11 4.77 24.44
CA VAL A 18 5.13 6.23 24.36
C VAL A 18 5.86 6.71 23.11
N ALA A 19 7.04 6.16 22.82
CA ALA A 19 7.83 6.54 21.66
C ALA A 19 7.07 6.29 20.35
N VAL A 20 6.45 5.10 20.19
CA VAL A 20 5.61 4.73 19.03
C VAL A 20 4.43 5.70 18.91
N SER A 21 3.77 6.03 20.03
CA SER A 21 2.65 6.98 20.02
C SER A 21 3.08 8.37 19.55
N LEU A 22 4.23 8.87 20.00
CA LEU A 22 4.79 10.14 19.58
C LEU A 22 5.13 10.13 18.07
N VAL A 23 5.74 9.06 17.58
CA VAL A 23 6.02 8.91 16.15
C VAL A 23 4.73 8.91 15.33
N HIS A 24 3.66 8.24 15.76
CA HIS A 24 2.37 8.27 15.07
C HIS A 24 1.74 9.67 15.04
N GLN A 25 1.98 10.50 16.07
CA GLN A 25 1.45 11.87 16.13
C GLN A 25 2.27 12.87 15.31
N GLN A 26 3.58 12.73 15.27
CA GLN A 26 4.52 13.70 14.69
C GLN A 26 5.06 13.27 13.32
N GLY A 27 4.89 12.01 12.94
CA GLY A 27 5.55 11.38 11.81
C GLY A 27 6.97 10.91 12.13
N ILE A 28 7.52 10.07 11.26
CA ILE A 28 8.95 9.70 11.33
C ILE A 28 9.74 10.88 10.75
N SER A 29 10.40 11.66 11.60
CA SER A 29 11.39 12.66 11.16
C SER A 29 12.71 11.96 10.84
N ALA A 30 13.50 12.55 9.93
CA ALA A 30 14.84 12.06 9.61
C ALA A 30 15.80 12.09 10.83
N GLU A 31 15.44 12.84 11.86
CA GLU A 31 16.13 12.98 13.13
C GLU A 31 15.27 12.35 14.24
N LEU A 32 15.29 11.02 14.35
CA LEU A 32 14.73 10.34 15.54
C LEU A 32 15.39 10.83 16.83
N ASP A 33 16.56 11.46 16.73
CA ASP A 33 17.25 12.14 17.84
C ASP A 33 16.44 13.33 18.41
N ASP A 34 15.48 13.88 17.67
CA ASP A 34 14.54 14.93 18.14
C ASP A 34 13.46 14.38 19.08
N LEU A 35 13.24 13.08 19.12
CA LEU A 35 12.50 12.44 20.20
C LEU A 35 13.37 12.49 21.45
N ALA A 36 13.26 13.58 22.22
CA ALA A 36 14.05 13.75 23.43
C ALA A 36 13.81 12.55 24.37
N PHE A 37 14.80 11.67 24.49
CA PHE A 37 14.71 10.47 25.34
C PHE A 37 14.19 10.79 26.74
N ASP A 38 14.62 11.94 27.30
CA ASP A 38 14.15 12.42 28.60
C ASP A 38 12.66 12.79 28.61
N GLN A 39 12.11 13.29 27.51
CA GLN A 39 10.67 13.53 27.38
C GLN A 39 9.91 12.21 27.39
N ILE A 40 10.37 11.21 26.65
CA ILE A 40 9.76 9.88 26.64
C ILE A 40 9.82 9.25 28.03
N VAL A 41 10.94 9.38 28.76
CA VAL A 41 11.08 8.93 30.15
C VAL A 41 10.02 9.56 31.04
N GLN A 42 9.82 10.88 30.90
CA GLN A 42 8.85 11.63 31.70
C GLN A 42 7.42 11.21 31.36
N GLU A 43 7.06 11.11 30.09
CA GLU A 43 5.71 10.72 29.63
C GLU A 43 5.39 9.26 29.96
N ALA A 44 6.37 8.37 29.85
CA ALA A 44 6.24 6.96 30.25
C ALA A 44 6.11 6.77 31.77
N GLY A 45 6.43 7.79 32.56
CA GLY A 45 6.39 7.73 34.03
C GLY A 45 7.34 6.69 34.62
N VAL A 46 8.49 6.46 33.95
CA VAL A 46 9.49 5.49 34.40
C VAL A 46 10.66 6.20 35.13
N PRO A 47 11.31 5.55 36.11
CA PRO A 47 12.48 6.13 36.75
C PRO A 47 13.62 6.32 35.72
N ARG A 48 14.22 7.49 35.68
CA ARG A 48 15.30 7.86 34.76
C ARG A 48 16.45 6.87 34.79
N ASP A 49 16.88 6.49 36.00
CA ASP A 49 17.97 5.52 36.19
C ASP A 49 17.63 4.13 35.59
N SER A 50 16.37 3.73 35.60
CA SER A 50 15.92 2.47 35.00
C SER A 50 15.97 2.54 33.47
N ALA A 51 15.54 3.67 32.88
CA ALA A 51 15.62 3.90 31.44
C ALA A 51 17.07 3.92 30.93
N TYR A 52 17.94 4.72 31.56
CA TYR A 52 19.36 4.80 31.18
C TYR A 52 20.15 3.50 31.44
N ARG A 53 19.74 2.72 32.42
CA ARG A 53 20.32 1.38 32.63
C ARG A 53 19.92 0.41 31.53
N ARG A 54 18.66 0.47 31.07
CA ARG A 54 18.15 -0.39 29.98
C ARG A 54 18.77 0.02 28.64
N TRP A 55 18.88 1.33 28.39
CA TRP A 55 19.47 1.88 27.16
C TRP A 55 20.64 2.82 27.46
N PRO A 56 21.82 2.29 27.78
CA PRO A 56 23.01 3.13 28.00
C PRO A 56 23.50 3.78 26.71
N LYS A 57 23.01 3.34 25.55
CA LYS A 57 23.27 3.89 24.22
C LYS A 57 21.95 4.19 23.53
N LEU A 58 21.65 5.45 23.31
CA LEU A 58 20.36 5.91 22.77
C LEU A 58 20.03 5.32 21.37
N HIS A 59 21.04 5.13 20.51
CA HIS A 59 20.82 4.52 19.20
C HIS A 59 20.19 3.11 19.27
N LYS A 60 20.40 2.37 20.38
CA LYS A 60 19.73 1.09 20.60
C LYS A 60 18.25 1.27 20.90
N PHE A 61 17.91 2.28 21.74
CA PHE A 61 16.53 2.63 22.00
C PHE A 61 15.79 2.98 20.72
N TYR A 62 16.34 3.90 19.93
CA TYR A 62 15.72 4.30 18.67
C TYR A 62 15.59 3.15 17.66
N GLY A 63 16.59 2.26 17.61
CA GLY A 63 16.50 1.06 16.80
C GLY A 63 15.38 0.13 17.24
N GLU A 64 15.20 -0.08 18.55
CA GLU A 64 14.09 -0.86 19.11
C GLU A 64 12.72 -0.19 18.84
N VAL A 65 12.62 1.15 18.86
CA VAL A 65 11.42 1.88 18.44
C VAL A 65 11.10 1.64 16.97
N LEU A 66 12.09 1.68 16.08
CA LEU A 66 11.90 1.38 14.68
C LEU A 66 11.44 -0.07 14.46
N LEU A 67 11.97 -1.01 15.24
CA LEU A 67 11.54 -2.41 15.18
C LEU A 67 10.08 -2.57 15.63
N GLU A 68 9.68 -1.90 16.71
CA GLU A 68 8.30 -1.93 17.19
C GLU A 68 7.34 -1.32 16.17
N LEU A 69 7.71 -0.19 15.57
CA LEU A 69 6.96 0.41 14.48
C LEU A 69 6.83 -0.52 13.27
N ALA A 70 7.91 -1.17 12.87
CA ALA A 70 7.91 -2.11 11.75
C ALA A 70 7.00 -3.32 12.03
N SER A 71 7.09 -3.90 13.23
CA SER A 71 6.28 -5.04 13.67
C SER A 71 4.79 -4.69 13.79
N GLY A 72 4.47 -3.46 14.19
CA GLY A 72 3.09 -2.97 14.32
C GLY A 72 2.47 -2.51 13.00
N THR A 73 3.27 -2.32 11.93
CA THR A 73 2.77 -1.79 10.66
C THR A 73 2.01 -2.86 9.88
N THR A 74 0.78 -2.53 9.49
CA THR A 74 -0.04 -3.36 8.59
C THR A 74 -0.52 -2.48 7.44
N LEU A 75 -0.18 -2.88 6.21
CA LEU A 75 -0.64 -2.16 5.02
C LEU A 75 -2.10 -2.54 4.70
N PRO A 76 -3.03 -1.59 4.70
CA PRO A 76 -4.41 -1.89 4.38
C PRO A 76 -4.57 -2.29 2.92
N VAL A 77 -5.28 -3.40 2.68
CA VAL A 77 -5.79 -3.78 1.36
C VAL A 77 -7.30 -3.56 1.40
N THR A 78 -7.73 -2.40 0.93
CA THR A 78 -9.14 -2.03 0.95
C THR A 78 -9.80 -2.50 -0.35
N GLU A 79 -10.23 -3.78 -0.38
CA GLU A 79 -10.93 -4.34 -1.55
C GLU A 79 -12.16 -3.51 -1.92
N SER A 80 -12.91 -3.02 -0.93
CA SER A 80 -14.10 -2.18 -1.15
C SER A 80 -13.78 -0.84 -1.81
N ALA A 81 -12.66 -0.20 -1.48
CA ALA A 81 -12.26 1.07 -2.11
C ALA A 81 -12.00 0.94 -3.62
N ILE A 82 -11.61 -0.26 -4.06
CA ILE A 82 -11.37 -0.59 -5.48
C ILE A 82 -12.64 -1.11 -6.13
N ALA A 83 -13.37 -1.99 -5.44
CA ALA A 83 -14.49 -2.75 -5.99
C ALA A 83 -15.72 -1.88 -6.25
N GLU A 84 -16.05 -0.96 -5.36
CA GLU A 84 -17.24 -0.12 -5.48
C GLU A 84 -17.14 0.84 -6.67
N PRO A 85 -16.07 1.67 -6.85
CA PRO A 85 -15.92 2.52 -8.01
C PRO A 85 -15.83 1.72 -9.33
N ALA A 86 -15.11 0.57 -9.30
CA ALA A 86 -14.99 -0.30 -10.46
C ALA A 86 -16.35 -0.88 -10.89
N GLY A 87 -17.15 -1.30 -9.92
CA GLY A 87 -18.50 -1.83 -10.16
C GLY A 87 -19.43 -0.79 -10.76
N ALA A 88 -19.42 0.42 -10.23
CA ALA A 88 -20.25 1.51 -10.73
C ALA A 88 -19.98 1.80 -12.22
N ILE A 89 -18.71 1.84 -12.65
CA ILE A 89 -18.35 2.06 -14.06
C ILE A 89 -18.86 0.94 -14.96
N VAL A 90 -18.75 -0.33 -14.54
CA VAL A 90 -19.22 -1.47 -15.34
C VAL A 90 -20.73 -1.44 -15.48
N LEU A 91 -21.46 -1.11 -14.41
CA LEU A 91 -22.92 -1.03 -14.42
C LEU A 91 -23.44 0.13 -15.25
N ASP A 92 -22.81 1.30 -15.17
CA ASP A 92 -23.16 2.51 -15.95
C ASP A 92 -22.97 2.29 -17.46
N ARG A 93 -22.02 1.43 -17.86
CA ARG A 93 -21.60 1.22 -19.25
C ARG A 93 -21.89 -0.18 -19.78
N ILE A 94 -22.91 -0.82 -19.24
CA ILE A 94 -23.25 -2.22 -19.57
C ILE A 94 -23.52 -2.44 -21.05
N GLU A 95 -24.16 -1.46 -21.72
CA GLU A 95 -24.48 -1.49 -23.14
C GLU A 95 -23.24 -1.47 -24.05
N HIS A 96 -22.09 -0.97 -23.55
CA HIS A 96 -20.84 -0.97 -24.31
C HIS A 96 -20.12 -2.32 -24.28
N LEU A 97 -20.52 -3.25 -23.42
CA LEU A 97 -19.88 -4.56 -23.28
C LEU A 97 -20.11 -5.50 -24.46
N GLY A 98 -21.06 -5.17 -25.34
CA GLY A 98 -21.36 -5.98 -26.54
C GLY A 98 -20.22 -6.05 -27.56
N THR A 99 -19.34 -5.06 -27.63
CA THR A 99 -18.24 -4.98 -28.60
C THR A 99 -16.87 -5.10 -27.92
N ALA A 100 -15.85 -5.57 -28.67
CA ALA A 100 -14.49 -5.67 -28.13
C ALA A 100 -13.92 -4.30 -27.74
N GLN A 101 -14.16 -3.27 -28.55
CA GLN A 101 -13.71 -1.91 -28.23
C GLN A 101 -14.46 -1.32 -27.05
N GLY A 102 -15.78 -1.52 -26.97
CA GLY A 102 -16.57 -1.06 -25.82
C GLY A 102 -16.09 -1.69 -24.51
N ARG A 103 -15.83 -3.01 -24.51
CA ARG A 103 -15.22 -3.69 -23.36
C ARG A 103 -13.86 -3.09 -22.97
N ARG A 104 -13.01 -2.80 -23.97
CA ARG A 104 -11.71 -2.15 -23.72
C ARG A 104 -11.89 -0.78 -23.07
N ASN A 105 -12.81 0.02 -23.57
CA ASN A 105 -13.12 1.34 -23.01
C ASN A 105 -13.59 1.24 -21.55
N VAL A 106 -14.53 0.32 -21.28
CA VAL A 106 -15.06 0.08 -19.92
C VAL A 106 -13.95 -0.37 -18.97
N VAL A 107 -13.12 -1.33 -19.38
CA VAL A 107 -12.01 -1.85 -18.54
C VAL A 107 -10.99 -0.75 -18.24
N VAL A 108 -10.60 0.05 -19.24
CA VAL A 108 -9.64 1.14 -19.04
C VAL A 108 -10.17 2.19 -18.08
N GLU A 109 -11.45 2.57 -18.23
CA GLU A 109 -12.08 3.55 -17.35
C GLU A 109 -12.24 3.01 -15.93
N MET A 110 -12.66 1.75 -15.79
CA MET A 110 -12.76 1.08 -14.50
C MET A 110 -11.40 1.08 -13.77
N PHE A 111 -10.32 0.69 -14.45
CA PHE A 111 -8.99 0.73 -13.84
C PHE A 111 -8.55 2.13 -13.50
N ARG A 112 -8.82 3.13 -14.35
CA ARG A 112 -8.50 4.53 -14.08
C ARG A 112 -9.13 5.02 -12.77
N VAL A 113 -10.43 4.76 -12.60
CA VAL A 113 -11.19 5.19 -11.42
C VAL A 113 -10.79 4.40 -10.18
N ALA A 114 -10.69 3.07 -10.29
CA ALA A 114 -10.32 2.21 -9.18
C ALA A 114 -8.88 2.46 -8.68
N ILE A 115 -7.92 2.60 -9.60
CA ILE A 115 -6.53 2.94 -9.25
C ILE A 115 -6.46 4.34 -8.63
N GLY A 116 -7.27 5.29 -9.11
CA GLY A 116 -7.35 6.63 -8.54
C GLY A 116 -7.78 6.61 -7.09
N ALA A 117 -8.88 5.92 -6.79
CA ALA A 117 -9.41 5.79 -5.43
C ALA A 117 -8.43 5.06 -4.50
N ASP A 118 -7.81 3.97 -4.97
CA ASP A 118 -6.80 3.22 -4.23
C ASP A 118 -5.56 4.07 -3.92
N TYR A 119 -5.04 4.77 -4.92
CA TYR A 119 -3.90 5.66 -4.78
C TYR A 119 -4.16 6.79 -3.78
N ASP A 120 -5.31 7.46 -3.87
CA ASP A 120 -5.68 8.53 -2.94
C ASP A 120 -5.81 7.99 -1.51
N SER A 121 -6.34 6.78 -1.33
CA SER A 121 -6.39 6.08 -0.04
C SER A 121 -5.01 5.77 0.52
N ILE A 122 -4.09 5.29 -0.31
CA ILE A 122 -2.71 4.97 0.08
C ILE A 122 -1.95 6.23 0.48
N VAL A 123 -2.04 7.30 -0.31
CA VAL A 123 -1.36 8.58 -0.02
C VAL A 123 -1.86 9.18 1.30
N ALA A 124 -3.13 9.00 1.62
CA ALA A 124 -3.73 9.48 2.86
C ALA A 124 -3.49 8.56 4.07
N SER A 125 -2.96 7.33 3.86
CA SER A 125 -2.80 6.34 4.94
C SER A 125 -1.57 6.63 5.80
N PRO A 126 -1.74 6.79 7.12
CA PRO A 126 -0.61 6.90 8.06
C PRO A 126 0.26 5.64 8.05
N GLU A 127 -0.32 4.46 7.89
CA GLU A 127 0.39 3.18 7.86
C GLU A 127 1.32 3.10 6.64
N TRP A 128 0.85 3.53 5.47
CA TRP A 128 1.68 3.61 4.28
C TRP A 128 2.81 4.63 4.41
N ASN A 129 2.53 5.79 4.99
CA ASN A 129 3.55 6.82 5.24
C ASN A 129 4.61 6.29 6.22
N THR A 130 4.20 5.61 7.29
CA THR A 130 5.10 4.97 8.25
C THR A 130 5.96 3.90 7.57
N PHE A 131 5.35 3.01 6.79
CA PHE A 131 6.07 1.97 6.05
C PHE A 131 7.10 2.57 5.09
N ALA A 132 6.71 3.57 4.30
CA ALA A 132 7.61 4.24 3.36
C ALA A 132 8.81 4.89 4.06
N ALA A 133 8.56 5.56 5.18
CA ALA A 133 9.61 6.18 5.98
C ALA A 133 10.57 5.14 6.57
N LEU A 134 10.04 4.03 7.11
CA LEU A 134 10.85 2.92 7.64
C LEU A 134 11.72 2.28 6.54
N VAL A 135 11.16 2.03 5.35
CA VAL A 135 11.92 1.52 4.20
C VAL A 135 13.04 2.48 3.81
N ALA A 136 12.81 3.80 3.87
CA ALA A 136 13.82 4.79 3.53
C ALA A 136 14.94 4.88 4.57
N CYS A 137 14.64 4.72 5.87
CA CYS A 137 15.61 4.98 6.95
C CYS A 137 16.29 3.72 7.51
N HIS A 138 15.75 2.49 7.31
CA HIS A 138 16.26 1.29 7.99
C HIS A 138 17.75 1.00 7.72
N GLN A 139 18.26 1.34 6.53
CA GLN A 139 19.68 1.16 6.17
C GLN A 139 20.63 2.01 7.04
N GLY A 140 20.12 3.08 7.65
CA GLY A 140 20.87 3.96 8.57
C GLY A 140 20.97 3.43 10.00
N ILE A 141 20.29 2.32 10.34
CA ILE A 141 20.35 1.74 11.69
C ILE A 141 21.76 1.19 11.96
N ALA A 142 22.43 1.71 13.00
CA ALA A 142 23.81 1.40 13.30
C ALA A 142 24.02 -0.01 13.86
N ASP A 143 23.02 -0.58 14.56
CA ASP A 143 23.09 -1.94 15.11
C ASP A 143 22.63 -2.94 14.03
N ASP A 144 23.53 -3.79 13.57
CA ASP A 144 23.29 -4.76 12.49
C ASP A 144 22.13 -5.72 12.82
N GLY A 145 22.04 -6.18 14.08
CA GLY A 145 20.98 -7.11 14.49
C GLY A 145 19.60 -6.46 14.46
N ILE A 146 19.50 -5.20 14.90
CA ILE A 146 18.25 -4.43 14.84
C ILE A 146 17.90 -4.11 13.38
N ARG A 147 18.88 -3.69 12.58
CA ARG A 147 18.67 -3.41 11.16
C ARG A 147 18.11 -4.62 10.42
N ASP A 148 18.69 -5.79 10.62
CA ASP A 148 18.25 -7.04 9.99
C ASP A 148 16.85 -7.43 10.47
N ALA A 149 16.54 -7.25 11.75
CA ALA A 149 15.21 -7.51 12.30
C ALA A 149 14.15 -6.55 11.70
N VAL A 150 14.44 -5.26 11.61
CA VAL A 150 13.56 -4.26 10.96
C VAL A 150 13.34 -4.63 9.49
N ALA A 151 14.40 -4.98 8.76
CA ALA A 151 14.31 -5.40 7.36
C ALA A 151 13.41 -6.64 7.19
N ALA A 152 13.51 -7.61 8.09
CA ALA A 152 12.69 -8.81 8.07
C ALA A 152 11.20 -8.51 8.31
N GLU A 153 10.88 -7.63 9.26
CA GLU A 153 9.48 -7.22 9.52
C GLU A 153 8.89 -6.44 8.34
N LEU A 154 9.67 -5.52 7.75
CA LEU A 154 9.23 -4.77 6.57
C LEU A 154 8.98 -5.71 5.38
N ALA A 155 9.89 -6.67 5.13
CA ALA A 155 9.71 -7.66 4.07
C ALA A 155 8.47 -8.53 4.30
N ALA A 156 8.23 -8.98 5.53
CA ALA A 156 7.03 -9.76 5.88
C ALA A 156 5.74 -8.94 5.69
N THR A 157 5.76 -7.64 6.01
CA THR A 157 4.64 -6.74 5.80
C THR A 157 4.36 -6.53 4.31
N GLU A 158 5.41 -6.31 3.50
CA GLU A 158 5.29 -6.20 2.05
C GLU A 158 4.75 -7.51 1.43
N ASP A 159 5.26 -8.66 1.83
CA ASP A 159 4.81 -9.95 1.32
C ASP A 159 3.33 -10.21 1.59
N ARG A 160 2.84 -9.90 2.80
CA ARG A 160 1.40 -10.00 3.13
C ARG A 160 0.57 -9.12 2.21
N TYR A 161 0.99 -7.87 2.00
CA TYR A 161 0.31 -6.94 1.10
C TYR A 161 0.33 -7.43 -0.36
N VAL A 162 1.49 -7.85 -0.86
CA VAL A 162 1.67 -8.38 -2.22
C VAL A 162 0.75 -9.56 -2.49
N LEU A 163 0.70 -10.54 -1.57
CA LEU A 163 -0.15 -11.72 -1.71
C LEU A 163 -1.64 -11.37 -1.69
N ALA A 164 -2.06 -10.44 -0.84
CA ALA A 164 -3.43 -9.97 -0.80
C ALA A 164 -3.83 -9.26 -2.11
N ARG A 165 -3.01 -8.36 -2.61
CA ARG A 165 -3.24 -7.63 -3.87
C ARG A 165 -3.19 -8.56 -5.09
N ALA A 166 -2.28 -9.52 -5.12
CA ALA A 166 -2.19 -10.50 -6.20
C ALA A 166 -3.50 -11.29 -6.37
N ARG A 167 -4.15 -11.66 -5.27
CA ARG A 167 -5.47 -12.32 -5.29
C ARG A 167 -6.56 -11.41 -5.90
N VAL A 168 -6.57 -10.13 -5.53
CA VAL A 168 -7.50 -9.14 -6.10
C VAL A 168 -7.27 -9.00 -7.60
N TYR A 169 -6.02 -8.86 -8.04
CA TYR A 169 -5.68 -8.77 -9.46
C TYR A 169 -6.07 -10.01 -10.25
N ALA A 170 -5.80 -11.21 -9.70
CA ALA A 170 -6.19 -12.47 -10.33
C ALA A 170 -7.71 -12.57 -10.49
N GLN A 171 -8.47 -12.24 -9.44
CA GLN A 171 -9.92 -12.30 -9.44
C GLN A 171 -10.52 -11.28 -10.43
N LEU A 172 -10.09 -10.02 -10.38
CA LEU A 172 -10.58 -9.00 -11.31
C LEU A 172 -10.23 -9.33 -12.76
N SER A 173 -9.01 -9.79 -13.04
CA SER A 173 -8.62 -10.20 -14.38
C SER A 173 -9.53 -11.32 -14.90
N ALA A 174 -9.81 -12.34 -14.11
CA ALA A 174 -10.70 -13.45 -14.50
C ALA A 174 -12.14 -12.97 -14.76
N ILE A 175 -12.69 -12.12 -13.88
CA ILE A 175 -14.03 -11.54 -14.03
C ILE A 175 -14.13 -10.75 -15.35
N LEU A 176 -13.12 -9.91 -15.64
CA LEU A 176 -13.07 -9.03 -16.80
C LEU A 176 -12.69 -9.76 -18.11
N GLY A 177 -12.38 -11.06 -18.06
CA GLY A 177 -11.93 -11.82 -19.22
C GLY A 177 -10.51 -11.44 -19.68
N TYR A 178 -9.65 -11.09 -18.73
CA TYR A 178 -8.23 -10.84 -18.93
C TYR A 178 -7.39 -11.98 -18.35
N ARG A 179 -6.18 -12.13 -18.86
CA ARG A 179 -5.16 -13.07 -18.37
C ARG A 179 -3.81 -12.39 -18.26
N LEU A 180 -2.88 -12.99 -17.58
CA LEU A 180 -1.48 -12.61 -17.66
C LEU A 180 -0.93 -12.78 -19.07
N VAL A 181 -0.07 -11.87 -19.50
CA VAL A 181 0.67 -12.01 -20.76
C VAL A 181 1.51 -13.31 -20.75
N PRO A 182 1.67 -14.03 -21.87
CA PRO A 182 2.27 -15.36 -21.90
C PRO A 182 3.61 -15.53 -21.16
N PRO A 183 4.57 -14.61 -21.22
CA PRO A 183 5.84 -14.76 -20.49
C PRO A 183 5.67 -14.80 -18.97
N LEU A 184 4.56 -14.27 -18.45
CA LEU A 184 4.26 -14.15 -17.02
C LEU A 184 3.12 -15.07 -16.58
N ALA A 185 2.60 -15.90 -17.47
CA ALA A 185 1.51 -16.84 -17.22
C ALA A 185 1.97 -18.02 -16.35
N GLY A 186 2.27 -17.75 -15.09
CA GLY A 186 2.67 -18.71 -14.07
C GLY A 186 1.99 -18.40 -12.73
N PRO A 187 2.19 -19.26 -11.72
CA PRO A 187 1.59 -19.06 -10.39
C PRO A 187 1.99 -17.72 -9.75
N ASP A 188 3.21 -17.26 -10.02
CA ASP A 188 3.79 -16.07 -9.38
C ASP A 188 3.57 -14.78 -10.20
N GLY A 189 2.91 -14.86 -11.36
CA GLY A 189 2.76 -13.72 -12.26
C GLY A 189 1.94 -12.58 -11.68
N PHE A 190 0.88 -12.86 -10.92
CA PHE A 190 0.12 -11.84 -10.21
C PHE A 190 0.85 -11.28 -9.00
N GLU A 191 1.71 -12.05 -8.36
CA GLU A 191 2.59 -11.55 -7.30
C GLU A 191 3.62 -10.57 -7.87
N LEU A 192 4.25 -10.91 -8.99
CA LEU A 192 5.18 -10.02 -9.70
C LEU A 192 4.48 -8.73 -10.13
N MET A 193 3.25 -8.81 -10.66
CA MET A 193 2.42 -7.65 -10.98
C MET A 193 2.16 -6.78 -9.74
N SER A 194 1.84 -7.40 -8.60
CA SER A 194 1.61 -6.70 -7.35
C SER A 194 2.89 -6.00 -6.84
N ARG A 195 4.05 -6.65 -6.92
CA ARG A 195 5.36 -6.06 -6.58
C ARG A 195 5.69 -4.89 -7.49
N ALA A 196 5.44 -4.99 -8.79
CA ALA A 196 5.68 -3.90 -9.74
C ALA A 196 4.78 -2.68 -9.42
N ALA A 197 3.50 -2.91 -9.12
CA ALA A 197 2.58 -1.86 -8.70
C ALA A 197 2.99 -1.25 -7.35
N GLY A 198 3.44 -2.07 -6.39
CA GLY A 198 3.96 -1.63 -5.10
C GLY A 198 5.21 -0.73 -5.24
N ALA A 199 6.16 -1.12 -6.09
CA ALA A 199 7.34 -0.32 -6.36
C ALA A 199 6.99 1.04 -7.01
N ALA A 200 6.02 1.05 -7.94
CA ALA A 200 5.54 2.29 -8.55
C ALA A 200 4.88 3.21 -7.50
N ILE A 201 4.02 2.67 -6.64
CA ILE A 201 3.36 3.42 -5.56
C ILE A 201 4.37 4.01 -4.58
N MET A 202 5.33 3.22 -4.11
CA MET A 202 6.37 3.69 -3.19
C MET A 202 7.17 4.84 -3.79
N GLY A 203 7.54 4.74 -5.07
CA GLY A 203 8.23 5.80 -5.79
C GLY A 203 7.39 7.07 -5.94
N LEU A 204 6.07 6.93 -6.15
CA LEU A 204 5.15 8.07 -6.27
C LEU A 204 4.92 8.75 -4.92
N VAL A 205 4.65 7.99 -3.85
CA VAL A 205 4.47 8.52 -2.48
C VAL A 205 5.69 9.33 -2.05
N ALA A 206 6.91 8.79 -2.26
CA ALA A 206 8.13 9.49 -1.93
C ALA A 206 8.32 10.81 -2.72
N LYS A 207 7.85 10.86 -3.98
CA LYS A 207 8.02 12.03 -4.85
C LYS A 207 6.97 13.11 -4.67
N ILE A 208 5.75 12.76 -4.24
CA ILE A 208 4.70 13.75 -3.94
C ILE A 208 5.16 14.68 -2.82
N GLY A 209 5.78 14.16 -1.78
CA GLY A 209 6.35 14.95 -0.69
C GLY A 209 7.40 15.97 -1.12
N LEU A 210 7.99 15.82 -2.32
CA LEU A 210 8.94 16.78 -2.91
C LEU A 210 8.26 17.95 -3.63
N GLY A 211 6.92 18.06 -3.57
CA GLY A 211 6.18 19.26 -3.99
C GLY A 211 6.04 19.43 -5.52
N GLY A 212 6.04 18.35 -6.29
CA GLY A 212 5.92 18.44 -7.74
C GLY A 212 4.48 18.36 -8.27
N PRO A 213 3.89 19.44 -8.85
CA PRO A 213 2.61 19.35 -9.54
C PRO A 213 2.67 18.41 -10.76
N THR A 214 3.87 18.00 -11.17
CA THR A 214 4.12 17.16 -12.34
C THR A 214 3.39 15.81 -12.29
N TYR A 215 3.19 15.24 -11.10
CA TYR A 215 2.53 13.93 -10.94
C TYR A 215 1.01 14.04 -10.77
N GLU A 216 0.49 15.23 -10.47
CA GLU A 216 -0.92 15.43 -10.18
C GLU A 216 -1.66 16.32 -11.20
N SER A 217 -0.90 17.03 -12.08
CA SER A 217 -1.52 17.86 -13.13
C SER A 217 -2.20 16.98 -14.18
N PRO A 218 -3.53 17.06 -14.31
CA PRO A 218 -4.27 16.17 -15.19
C PRO A 218 -3.98 16.40 -16.67
N ARG A 219 -4.08 15.31 -17.45
CA ARG A 219 -3.96 15.32 -18.91
C ARG A 219 -5.11 14.55 -19.52
N TYR A 220 -5.63 15.03 -20.63
CA TYR A 220 -6.70 14.35 -21.37
C TYR A 220 -6.09 13.43 -22.43
N LEU A 221 -6.24 12.12 -22.25
CA LEU A 221 -5.58 11.11 -23.08
C LEU A 221 -6.55 10.01 -23.50
N ARG A 222 -6.33 9.46 -24.70
CA ARG A 222 -6.78 8.11 -25.06
C ARG A 222 -5.69 7.13 -24.66
N ALA A 223 -5.91 6.37 -23.61
CA ALA A 223 -4.87 5.53 -23.04
C ALA A 223 -5.20 4.04 -23.17
N PHE A 224 -4.18 3.20 -23.15
CA PHE A 224 -4.27 1.73 -23.06
C PHE A 224 -5.25 1.09 -24.07
N GLY A 225 -5.33 1.61 -25.29
CA GLY A 225 -6.22 1.12 -26.34
C GLY A 225 -7.69 1.50 -26.17
N SER A 226 -8.05 2.37 -25.24
CA SER A 226 -9.36 3.02 -25.18
C SER A 226 -9.48 4.07 -26.27
N THR A 227 -10.66 4.16 -26.89
CA THR A 227 -11.03 5.26 -27.83
C THR A 227 -11.60 6.46 -27.09
N ASP A 228 -11.97 6.31 -25.82
CA ASP A 228 -12.51 7.38 -25.00
C ASP A 228 -11.37 8.29 -24.52
N VAL A 229 -11.64 9.60 -24.54
CA VAL A 229 -10.77 10.59 -23.91
C VAL A 229 -11.14 10.67 -22.45
N ALA A 230 -10.17 10.44 -21.58
CA ALA A 230 -10.37 10.59 -20.14
C ALA A 230 -9.28 11.45 -19.52
N GLU A 231 -9.60 12.03 -18.37
CA GLU A 231 -8.64 12.78 -17.55
C GLU A 231 -7.76 11.83 -16.77
N TRP A 232 -6.45 11.94 -16.96
CA TRP A 232 -5.43 11.13 -16.31
C TRP A 232 -4.48 11.99 -15.49
N ARG A 233 -4.41 11.77 -14.19
CA ARG A 233 -3.26 12.22 -13.39
C ARG A 233 -2.06 11.35 -13.77
N PRO A 234 -0.85 11.92 -13.93
CA PRO A 234 0.35 11.14 -14.24
C PRO A 234 0.64 10.01 -13.25
N SER A 235 0.36 10.20 -11.96
CA SER A 235 0.45 9.15 -10.93
C SER A 235 -0.43 7.95 -11.29
N ILE A 236 -1.69 8.18 -11.64
CA ILE A 236 -2.64 7.13 -12.01
C ILE A 236 -2.25 6.45 -13.31
N TYR A 237 -1.76 7.24 -14.29
CA TYR A 237 -1.26 6.68 -15.55
C TYR A 237 -0.06 5.74 -15.35
N ILE A 238 0.90 6.11 -14.48
CA ILE A 238 2.07 5.30 -14.13
C ILE A 238 1.62 3.98 -13.48
N MET A 239 0.70 4.06 -12.52
CA MET A 239 0.14 2.88 -11.85
C MET A 239 -0.58 1.97 -12.84
N ALA A 240 -1.45 2.53 -13.68
CA ALA A 240 -2.16 1.79 -14.72
C ALA A 240 -1.20 1.16 -15.73
N SER A 241 -0.11 1.84 -16.11
CA SER A 241 0.92 1.30 -17.00
C SER A 241 1.56 0.04 -16.42
N SER A 242 1.88 0.06 -15.11
CA SER A 242 2.42 -1.12 -14.43
C SER A 242 1.45 -2.30 -14.51
N ILE A 243 0.15 -2.07 -14.34
CA ILE A 243 -0.88 -3.13 -14.37
C ILE A 243 -1.11 -3.63 -15.80
N PHE A 244 -1.35 -2.71 -16.75
CA PHE A 244 -1.66 -3.09 -18.14
C PHE A 244 -0.49 -3.73 -18.88
N SER A 245 0.75 -3.61 -18.40
CA SER A 245 1.89 -4.35 -18.97
C SER A 245 1.89 -5.84 -18.63
N PHE A 246 1.14 -6.25 -17.60
CA PHE A 246 1.06 -7.64 -17.15
C PHE A 246 -0.13 -8.41 -17.71
N ILE A 247 -1.18 -7.71 -18.15
CA ILE A 247 -2.45 -8.34 -18.54
C ILE A 247 -2.85 -8.02 -19.97
N GLU A 248 -3.49 -9.01 -20.61
CA GLU A 248 -4.09 -8.89 -21.93
C GLU A 248 -5.50 -9.52 -21.94
N PRO A 249 -6.38 -9.16 -22.89
CA PRO A 249 -7.64 -9.88 -23.08
C PRO A 249 -7.38 -11.38 -23.31
N ASP A 250 -8.09 -12.25 -22.60
CA ASP A 250 -7.98 -13.69 -22.80
C ASP A 250 -8.73 -14.08 -24.09
N PRO A 251 -8.02 -14.55 -25.13
CA PRO A 251 -8.63 -14.94 -26.40
C PRO A 251 -9.57 -16.15 -26.27
N ARG A 252 -9.51 -16.89 -25.16
CA ARG A 252 -10.42 -18.01 -24.89
C ARG A 252 -11.77 -17.53 -24.33
N THR A 253 -11.84 -16.31 -23.84
CA THR A 253 -13.09 -15.73 -23.30
C THR A 253 -14.04 -15.45 -24.44
N ARG A 254 -15.13 -16.23 -24.52
CA ARG A 254 -16.22 -16.00 -25.46
C ARG A 254 -17.25 -15.03 -24.86
N TRP A 255 -17.42 -13.91 -25.52
CA TRP A 255 -18.39 -12.91 -25.10
C TRP A 255 -19.76 -13.21 -25.70
N SER A 256 -20.74 -13.42 -24.83
CA SER A 256 -22.15 -13.61 -25.15
C SER A 256 -22.97 -12.76 -24.20
N ARG A 257 -24.29 -12.64 -24.44
CA ARG A 257 -25.20 -11.96 -23.52
C ARG A 257 -25.16 -12.56 -22.11
N ALA A 258 -25.19 -13.90 -22.01
CA ALA A 258 -25.07 -14.58 -20.73
C ALA A 258 -23.75 -14.23 -20.00
N ARG A 259 -22.63 -14.15 -20.74
CA ARG A 259 -21.34 -13.76 -20.14
C ARG A 259 -21.34 -12.32 -19.62
N VAL A 260 -22.06 -11.41 -20.29
CA VAL A 260 -22.21 -10.02 -19.81
C VAL A 260 -23.06 -9.99 -18.53
N GLU A 261 -24.12 -10.78 -18.47
CA GLU A 261 -24.97 -10.91 -17.27
C GLU A 261 -24.16 -11.51 -16.09
N ASP A 262 -23.34 -12.54 -16.33
CA ASP A 262 -22.42 -13.13 -15.35
C ASP A 262 -21.39 -12.11 -14.85
N LEU A 263 -20.82 -11.29 -15.74
CA LEU A 263 -19.88 -10.22 -15.38
C LEU A 263 -20.53 -9.22 -14.41
N VAL A 264 -21.73 -8.76 -14.73
CA VAL A 264 -22.48 -7.81 -13.88
C VAL A 264 -22.72 -8.38 -12.49
N MET A 265 -23.17 -9.65 -12.40
CA MET A 265 -23.38 -10.31 -11.12
C MET A 265 -22.06 -10.49 -10.35
N ALA A 266 -20.99 -10.89 -11.01
CA ALA A 266 -19.68 -11.08 -10.37
C ALA A 266 -19.10 -9.76 -9.84
N ILE A 267 -19.24 -8.67 -10.58
CA ILE A 267 -18.81 -7.33 -10.14
C ILE A 267 -19.66 -6.85 -8.95
N ALA A 268 -20.98 -7.04 -9.00
CA ALA A 268 -21.87 -6.69 -7.87
C ALA A 268 -21.50 -7.47 -6.60
N GLN A 269 -21.20 -8.78 -6.73
CA GLN A 269 -20.73 -9.60 -5.62
C GLN A 269 -19.35 -9.17 -5.11
N PHE A 270 -18.44 -8.79 -6.01
CA PHE A 270 -17.13 -8.29 -5.63
C PHE A 270 -17.24 -6.97 -4.86
N ALA A 271 -18.07 -6.05 -5.31
CA ALA A 271 -18.33 -4.76 -4.66
C ALA A 271 -19.04 -4.88 -3.30
N SER A 272 -19.81 -5.96 -3.07
CA SER A 272 -20.55 -6.18 -1.81
C SER A 272 -19.73 -6.87 -0.71
N ARG A 273 -18.50 -7.31 -0.99
CA ARG A 273 -17.61 -7.89 0.03
C ARG A 273 -17.05 -6.78 0.92
N LYS A 274 -17.51 -6.77 2.18
CA LYS A 274 -17.04 -5.86 3.23
C LYS A 274 -15.85 -6.45 3.96
#